data_b0feaf2363277427ded450453e5ea561
#
_entry.id   b0feaf2363277427ded450453e5ea561
#
_cell.length_a   1.000
_cell.length_b   1.000
_cell.length_c   1.000
_cell.angle_alpha   90.00
_cell.angle_beta   90.00
_cell.angle_gamma   90.00
#
_symmetry.space_group_name_H-M   'P 1'
#
loop_
_entity.id
_entity.type
_entity.pdbx_description
1 polymer ?
#
loop_
_entity_poly.entity_id
_entity_poly.type
_entity_poly.pdbx_seq_one_letter_code
_entity_poly.pdbx_strand_id
1 'polypeptide(L)'
;MTVRFSPFSPSDASGRAGASRAPSRPAAVGRAAALAAAGLVLLLLGLVVVRLPWAGDLGMHAATLQRLRHSPLAPGNPLVDADTPSPYYSPWMVLLGGLARVTGLDVFDVLRLAAAAGLLLLVTGVWRYVRTLSANPAAPALALLSLLLLWGTTPFLWSGFPGLHSLALTAAYPSTLTLGLAFHFWAWLARALRGAAGWGAWTALGVLWAVILLCHQFSGIVASAGAVATVVAARAARVVWPRVAVASAVGVVALWAWPYYDFFALFGAAGDGLEPVHRALYGQPAARYGLVLPGVAALVARWRRDRRDPLAVFFLLGVVIVGAGWLSGHYSWGRALPAVVIPAQLALALAVVGAGRRWVRAGWAVLLGGALVAGGWAQSGALGYVVPKDALPGVVADRYRAPWKGYGWITPWVGYGDVVMARGRAARQVPAYGGYTVAPGYPDFFLPDEARRAAVTEAYFGARTPQAVRRGAEREYGVRWVVDRGGGLLGDPGLRVVARGPEGLVLYAVR
;
A
#
# COMPACT_ATOMS: atom_id res chain seq x y z
N MET A 1 30.03 69.58 6.00
CA MET A 1 30.65 68.47 6.76
C MET A 1 30.74 67.28 5.84
N THR A 2 31.89 67.17 5.17
CA THR A 2 32.13 66.23 4.05
C THR A 2 32.74 64.93 4.60
N VAL A 3 32.03 63.82 4.53
CA VAL A 3 32.53 62.49 4.94
C VAL A 3 33.22 61.87 3.75
N ARG A 4 34.52 61.65 3.86
CA ARG A 4 35.36 60.91 2.90
C ARG A 4 35.15 59.40 3.08
N PHE A 5 34.73 58.72 2.02
CA PHE A 5 34.83 57.29 1.93
C PHE A 5 36.24 56.84 1.50
N SER A 6 36.90 56.02 2.31
CA SER A 6 38.12 55.29 1.93
C SER A 6 37.79 54.02 1.16
N PRO A 7 38.53 53.69 0.11
CA PRO A 7 38.30 52.45 -0.63
C PRO A 7 38.85 51.22 0.16
N PHE A 8 38.00 50.20 0.34
CA PHE A 8 38.42 48.91 0.84
C PHE A 8 39.27 48.17 -0.20
N SER A 9 40.50 47.82 0.15
CA SER A 9 41.35 46.93 -0.60
C SER A 9 40.81 45.48 -0.51
N PRO A 10 40.75 44.71 -1.61
CA PRO A 10 40.43 43.29 -1.56
C PRO A 10 41.64 42.52 -1.06
N SER A 11 41.60 42.13 0.24
CA SER A 11 42.57 41.16 0.77
C SER A 11 42.17 39.74 0.34
N ASP A 12 43.12 39.03 -0.23
CA ASP A 12 43.16 37.65 -0.65
C ASP A 12 42.28 36.71 0.18
N ALA A 13 41.08 36.39 -0.29
CA ALA A 13 40.33 35.22 0.09
C ALA A 13 40.68 34.08 -0.89
N SER A 14 41.90 33.52 -0.76
CA SER A 14 42.22 32.22 -1.32
C SER A 14 41.34 31.18 -0.60
N GLY A 15 40.15 30.98 -1.13
CA GLY A 15 39.20 29.98 -0.69
C GLY A 15 39.86 28.60 -0.76
N ARG A 16 40.19 28.03 0.38
CA ARG A 16 40.44 26.62 0.50
C ARG A 16 39.18 25.89 0.02
N ALA A 17 39.19 25.51 -1.25
CA ALA A 17 38.29 24.50 -1.78
C ALA A 17 38.40 23.29 -0.86
N GLY A 18 37.34 23.03 -0.09
CA GLY A 18 37.29 21.90 0.82
C GLY A 18 37.44 20.62 0.00
N ALA A 19 38.66 20.09 -0.01
CA ALA A 19 38.95 18.80 -0.59
C ALA A 19 37.99 17.79 0.04
N SER A 20 37.05 17.25 -0.72
CA SER A 20 36.14 16.21 -0.29
C SER A 20 37.00 15.00 0.10
N ARG A 21 37.19 14.81 1.41
CA ARG A 21 37.95 13.65 1.93
C ARG A 21 37.28 12.39 1.38
N ALA A 22 38.03 11.59 0.65
CA ALA A 22 37.63 10.27 0.21
C ALA A 22 37.09 9.47 1.42
N PRO A 23 35.97 8.76 1.31
CA PRO A 23 35.41 8.00 2.40
C PRO A 23 36.44 7.00 2.94
N SER A 24 36.55 6.86 4.25
CA SER A 24 37.42 5.84 4.86
C SER A 24 37.00 4.44 4.37
N ARG A 25 37.98 3.54 4.17
CA ARG A 25 37.72 2.17 3.69
C ARG A 25 36.53 1.47 4.42
N PRO A 26 36.39 1.52 5.76
CA PRO A 26 35.24 0.91 6.45
C PRO A 26 33.90 1.54 6.08
N ALA A 27 33.84 2.84 5.83
CA ALA A 27 32.59 3.52 5.40
C ALA A 27 32.20 3.16 3.97
N ALA A 28 33.17 2.96 3.09
CA ALA A 28 32.95 2.52 1.72
C ALA A 28 32.41 1.06 1.69
N VAL A 29 33.01 0.17 2.49
CA VAL A 29 32.55 -1.23 2.61
C VAL A 29 31.13 -1.30 3.18
N GLY A 30 30.83 -0.59 4.26
CA GLY A 30 29.47 -0.56 4.83
C GLY A 30 28.42 -0.02 3.86
N ARG A 31 28.76 0.99 3.06
CA ARG A 31 27.89 1.49 1.99
C ARG A 31 27.66 0.44 0.90
N ALA A 32 28.72 -0.22 0.41
CA ALA A 32 28.61 -1.25 -0.60
C ALA A 32 27.75 -2.43 -0.13
N ALA A 33 27.92 -2.87 1.13
CA ALA A 33 27.11 -3.92 1.74
C ALA A 33 25.63 -3.53 1.83
N ALA A 34 25.31 -2.30 2.26
CA ALA A 34 23.92 -1.82 2.31
C ALA A 34 23.26 -1.75 0.92
N LEU A 35 23.99 -1.28 -0.09
CA LEU A 35 23.51 -1.25 -1.48
C LEU A 35 23.30 -2.65 -2.04
N ALA A 36 24.24 -3.57 -1.78
CA ALA A 36 24.10 -4.96 -2.23
C ALA A 36 22.91 -5.65 -1.56
N ALA A 37 22.74 -5.51 -0.25
CA ALA A 37 21.59 -6.05 0.47
C ALA A 37 20.26 -5.46 -0.04
N ALA A 38 20.18 -4.15 -0.24
CA ALA A 38 19.01 -3.50 -0.83
C ALA A 38 18.73 -4.02 -2.25
N GLY A 39 19.79 -4.17 -3.08
CA GLY A 39 19.69 -4.73 -4.43
C GLY A 39 19.14 -6.16 -4.43
N LEU A 40 19.61 -7.03 -3.52
CA LEU A 40 19.10 -8.40 -3.40
C LEU A 40 17.62 -8.45 -3.00
N VAL A 41 17.19 -7.61 -2.05
CA VAL A 41 15.78 -7.53 -1.64
C VAL A 41 14.91 -6.99 -2.78
N LEU A 42 15.38 -5.99 -3.52
CA LEU A 42 14.68 -5.45 -4.69
C LEU A 42 14.62 -6.47 -5.84
N LEU A 43 15.67 -7.25 -6.06
CA LEU A 43 15.66 -8.35 -7.03
C LEU A 43 14.60 -9.39 -6.65
N LEU A 44 14.54 -9.79 -5.36
CA LEU A 44 13.50 -10.70 -4.88
C LEU A 44 12.11 -10.13 -5.16
N LEU A 45 11.84 -8.87 -4.82
CA LEU A 45 10.56 -8.24 -5.08
C LEU A 45 10.25 -8.16 -6.59
N GLY A 46 11.24 -7.87 -7.42
CA GLY A 46 11.10 -7.89 -8.89
C GLY A 46 10.69 -9.27 -9.42
N LEU A 47 11.32 -10.34 -8.92
CA LEU A 47 10.96 -11.70 -9.28
C LEU A 47 9.55 -12.08 -8.78
N VAL A 48 9.16 -11.61 -7.59
CA VAL A 48 7.80 -11.80 -7.06
C VAL A 48 6.76 -11.08 -7.93
N VAL A 49 7.07 -9.88 -8.45
CA VAL A 49 6.18 -9.16 -9.38
C VAL A 49 5.90 -9.98 -10.63
N VAL A 50 6.91 -10.65 -11.20
CA VAL A 50 6.72 -11.54 -12.35
C VAL A 50 5.77 -12.70 -12.03
N ARG A 51 5.85 -13.26 -10.83
CA ARG A 51 4.99 -14.36 -10.37
C ARG A 51 3.58 -13.90 -10.03
N LEU A 52 3.41 -12.69 -9.56
CA LEU A 52 2.16 -12.07 -9.10
C LEU A 52 1.34 -13.01 -8.19
N PRO A 53 1.87 -13.39 -7.00
CA PRO A 53 1.19 -14.34 -6.13
C PRO A 53 -0.16 -13.79 -5.66
N TRP A 54 -1.20 -14.61 -5.75
CA TRP A 54 -2.54 -14.20 -5.38
C TRP A 54 -2.74 -14.20 -3.87
N ALA A 55 -3.12 -13.04 -3.32
CA ALA A 55 -3.55 -12.92 -1.92
C ALA A 55 -4.56 -11.78 -1.78
N GLY A 56 -5.37 -11.81 -0.72
CA GLY A 56 -6.24 -10.69 -0.32
C GLY A 56 -7.06 -10.09 -1.47
N ASP A 57 -6.82 -8.80 -1.75
CA ASP A 57 -7.67 -7.96 -2.59
C ASP A 57 -7.28 -7.96 -4.10
N LEU A 58 -6.37 -8.82 -4.53
CA LEU A 58 -5.93 -8.87 -5.93
C LEU A 58 -7.12 -9.07 -6.89
N GLY A 59 -8.08 -9.91 -6.48
CA GLY A 59 -9.28 -10.18 -7.28
C GLY A 59 -10.14 -8.95 -7.51
N MET A 60 -10.28 -8.11 -6.49
CA MET A 60 -11.00 -6.86 -6.58
C MET A 60 -10.33 -5.87 -7.54
N HIS A 61 -9.01 -5.74 -7.48
CA HIS A 61 -8.27 -4.87 -8.39
C HIS A 61 -8.34 -5.38 -9.84
N ALA A 62 -8.23 -6.69 -10.06
CA ALA A 62 -8.40 -7.26 -11.39
C ALA A 62 -9.84 -7.07 -11.92
N ALA A 63 -10.87 -7.26 -11.08
CA ALA A 63 -12.27 -7.01 -11.43
C ALA A 63 -12.48 -5.54 -11.84
N THR A 64 -11.96 -4.60 -11.08
CA THR A 64 -12.01 -3.17 -11.40
C THR A 64 -11.41 -2.88 -12.79
N LEU A 65 -10.27 -3.50 -13.12
CA LEU A 65 -9.64 -3.36 -14.43
C LEU A 65 -10.49 -3.99 -15.53
N GLN A 66 -11.13 -5.14 -15.28
CA GLN A 66 -12.04 -5.75 -16.26
C GLN A 66 -13.18 -4.80 -16.65
N ARG A 67 -13.80 -4.14 -15.67
CA ARG A 67 -14.89 -3.19 -15.94
C ARG A 67 -14.40 -1.96 -16.70
N LEU A 68 -13.30 -1.34 -16.23
CA LEU A 68 -12.72 -0.15 -16.88
C LEU A 68 -12.21 -0.44 -18.30
N ARG A 69 -11.72 -1.66 -18.57
CA ARG A 69 -11.33 -2.08 -19.92
C ARG A 69 -12.51 -2.10 -20.86
N HIS A 70 -13.69 -2.53 -20.42
CA HIS A 70 -14.89 -2.65 -21.24
C HIS A 70 -15.69 -1.35 -21.29
N SER A 71 -15.93 -0.72 -20.15
CA SER A 71 -16.74 0.48 -20.02
C SER A 71 -16.05 1.53 -19.13
N PRO A 72 -15.11 2.34 -19.66
CA PRO A 72 -14.32 3.25 -18.84
C PRO A 72 -15.13 4.40 -18.24
N LEU A 73 -16.20 4.88 -18.88
CA LEU A 73 -16.98 6.04 -18.42
C LEU A 73 -18.14 5.65 -17.49
N ALA A 74 -18.70 4.46 -17.64
CA ALA A 74 -19.79 3.94 -16.83
C ALA A 74 -19.54 2.45 -16.52
N PRO A 75 -18.57 2.13 -15.66
CA PRO A 75 -18.14 0.75 -15.43
C PRO A 75 -19.12 -0.07 -14.57
N GLY A 76 -20.09 0.56 -13.89
CA GLY A 76 -20.97 -0.09 -12.92
C GLY A 76 -20.22 -0.59 -11.69
N ASN A 77 -20.80 -1.52 -10.94
CA ASN A 77 -20.11 -2.14 -9.80
C ASN A 77 -19.05 -3.13 -10.29
N PRO A 78 -17.84 -3.19 -9.69
CA PRO A 78 -16.81 -4.09 -10.16
C PRO A 78 -17.06 -5.57 -9.83
N LEU A 79 -17.86 -5.88 -8.82
CA LEU A 79 -17.99 -7.21 -8.23
C LEU A 79 -19.33 -7.89 -8.52
N VAL A 80 -20.42 -7.11 -8.57
CA VAL A 80 -21.79 -7.58 -8.74
C VAL A 80 -22.44 -6.89 -9.94
N ASP A 81 -23.44 -7.53 -10.54
CA ASP A 81 -24.25 -6.92 -11.60
C ASP A 81 -25.20 -5.88 -10.98
N ALA A 82 -24.71 -4.65 -10.91
CA ALA A 82 -25.43 -3.48 -10.40
C ALA A 82 -24.80 -2.19 -10.94
N ASP A 83 -25.61 -1.18 -11.16
CA ASP A 83 -25.16 0.15 -11.55
C ASP A 83 -24.98 1.02 -10.30
N THR A 84 -23.89 0.78 -9.57
CA THR A 84 -23.52 1.54 -8.36
C THR A 84 -22.09 2.06 -8.45
N PRO A 85 -21.80 3.24 -7.86
CA PRO A 85 -20.44 3.74 -7.77
C PRO A 85 -19.56 2.80 -6.94
N SER A 86 -18.23 2.93 -7.09
CA SER A 86 -17.29 2.13 -6.30
C SER A 86 -16.02 2.89 -5.98
N PRO A 87 -15.53 2.83 -4.73
CA PRO A 87 -14.29 3.51 -4.32
C PRO A 87 -13.05 2.87 -4.93
N TYR A 88 -13.18 1.76 -5.63
CA TYR A 88 -12.08 1.08 -6.32
C TYR A 88 -11.73 1.74 -7.66
N TYR A 89 -12.57 2.61 -8.21
CA TYR A 89 -12.29 3.39 -9.43
C TYR A 89 -11.43 4.63 -9.10
N SER A 90 -10.22 4.38 -8.64
CA SER A 90 -9.22 5.42 -8.37
C SER A 90 -8.57 5.95 -9.66
N PRO A 91 -7.91 7.13 -9.62
CA PRO A 91 -7.17 7.65 -10.78
C PRO A 91 -6.15 6.66 -11.35
N TRP A 92 -5.49 5.90 -10.49
CA TRP A 92 -4.56 4.85 -10.90
C TRP A 92 -5.25 3.71 -11.64
N MET A 93 -6.36 3.22 -11.10
CA MET A 93 -7.09 2.12 -11.72
C MET A 93 -7.71 2.53 -13.06
N VAL A 94 -8.18 3.78 -13.17
CA VAL A 94 -8.68 4.35 -14.45
C VAL A 94 -7.56 4.40 -15.48
N LEU A 95 -6.36 4.86 -15.09
CA LEU A 95 -5.18 4.85 -15.98
C LEU A 95 -4.83 3.43 -16.45
N LEU A 96 -4.81 2.46 -15.53
CA LEU A 96 -4.50 1.07 -15.85
C LEU A 96 -5.59 0.41 -16.70
N GLY A 97 -6.86 0.70 -16.44
CA GLY A 97 -7.98 0.24 -17.27
C GLY A 97 -7.91 0.79 -18.69
N GLY A 98 -7.57 2.07 -18.84
CA GLY A 98 -7.27 2.69 -20.14
C GLY A 98 -6.10 2.01 -20.85
N LEU A 99 -5.02 1.71 -20.13
CA LEU A 99 -3.88 0.97 -20.67
C LEU A 99 -4.31 -0.42 -21.15
N ALA A 100 -5.05 -1.19 -20.34
CA ALA A 100 -5.56 -2.51 -20.72
C ALA A 100 -6.44 -2.44 -21.98
N ARG A 101 -7.30 -1.41 -22.08
CA ARG A 101 -8.18 -1.19 -23.22
C ARG A 101 -7.40 -0.89 -24.50
N VAL A 102 -6.42 0.01 -24.44
CA VAL A 102 -5.68 0.47 -25.61
C VAL A 102 -4.68 -0.59 -26.10
N THR A 103 -4.03 -1.28 -25.20
CA THR A 103 -2.99 -2.28 -25.54
C THR A 103 -3.55 -3.68 -25.79
N GLY A 104 -4.76 -3.98 -25.31
CA GLY A 104 -5.32 -5.34 -25.34
C GLY A 104 -4.67 -6.31 -24.34
N LEU A 105 -3.72 -5.85 -23.51
CA LEU A 105 -3.06 -6.70 -22.50
C LEU A 105 -4.07 -7.31 -21.53
N ASP A 106 -3.75 -8.50 -21.03
CA ASP A 106 -4.50 -9.13 -19.94
C ASP A 106 -4.40 -8.30 -18.66
N VAL A 107 -5.47 -8.30 -17.86
CA VAL A 107 -5.51 -7.49 -16.63
C VAL A 107 -4.44 -7.88 -15.61
N PHE A 108 -4.02 -9.14 -15.58
CA PHE A 108 -2.95 -9.59 -14.69
C PHE A 108 -1.57 -9.11 -15.18
N ASP A 109 -1.36 -8.97 -16.50
CA ASP A 109 -0.14 -8.37 -17.04
C ASP A 109 -0.08 -6.87 -16.73
N VAL A 110 -1.22 -6.17 -16.85
CA VAL A 110 -1.33 -4.77 -16.43
C VAL A 110 -1.07 -4.62 -14.93
N LEU A 111 -1.53 -5.55 -14.08
CA LEU A 111 -1.23 -5.55 -12.65
C LEU A 111 0.26 -5.83 -12.35
N ARG A 112 0.97 -6.64 -13.17
CA ARG A 112 2.44 -6.78 -13.07
C ARG A 112 3.15 -5.47 -13.39
N LEU A 113 2.72 -4.77 -14.43
CA LEU A 113 3.25 -3.43 -14.76
C LEU A 113 2.97 -2.43 -13.64
N ALA A 114 1.75 -2.47 -13.08
CA ALA A 114 1.38 -1.65 -11.93
C ALA A 114 2.25 -1.92 -10.70
N ALA A 115 2.55 -3.19 -10.40
CA ALA A 115 3.44 -3.59 -9.32
C ALA A 115 4.87 -3.08 -9.54
N ALA A 116 5.40 -3.22 -10.75
CA ALA A 116 6.73 -2.72 -11.10
C ALA A 116 6.81 -1.19 -10.96
N ALA A 117 5.81 -0.46 -11.48
CA ALA A 117 5.72 1.00 -11.37
C ALA A 117 5.59 1.45 -9.90
N GLY A 118 4.73 0.78 -9.12
CA GLY A 118 4.56 1.06 -7.69
C GLY A 118 5.85 0.87 -6.89
N LEU A 119 6.57 -0.23 -7.11
CA LEU A 119 7.88 -0.48 -6.48
C LEU A 119 8.93 0.55 -6.90
N LEU A 120 9.00 0.90 -8.18
CA LEU A 120 9.92 1.92 -8.67
C LEU A 120 9.66 3.28 -8.01
N LEU A 121 8.39 3.68 -7.93
CA LEU A 121 7.98 4.92 -7.26
C LEU A 121 8.28 4.86 -5.75
N LEU A 122 8.07 3.73 -5.10
CA LEU A 122 8.41 3.57 -3.68
C LEU A 122 9.92 3.74 -3.44
N VAL A 123 10.76 3.03 -4.21
CA VAL A 123 12.22 3.09 -4.07
C VAL A 123 12.75 4.49 -4.36
N THR A 124 12.34 5.09 -5.47
CA THR A 124 12.78 6.45 -5.86
C THR A 124 12.23 7.52 -4.94
N GLY A 125 11.00 7.34 -4.42
CA GLY A 125 10.38 8.22 -3.43
C GLY A 125 11.13 8.19 -2.09
N VAL A 126 11.40 7.00 -1.55
CA VAL A 126 12.23 6.83 -0.33
C VAL A 126 13.59 7.48 -0.53
N TRP A 127 14.25 7.21 -1.65
CA TRP A 127 15.53 7.82 -1.98
C TRP A 127 15.45 9.35 -1.94
N ARG A 128 14.50 9.95 -2.64
CA ARG A 128 14.31 11.41 -2.72
C ARG A 128 13.99 12.02 -1.36
N TYR A 129 13.11 11.40 -0.57
CA TYR A 129 12.72 11.92 0.74
C TYR A 129 13.88 11.84 1.73
N VAL A 130 14.56 10.70 1.83
CA VAL A 130 15.71 10.52 2.72
C VAL A 130 16.85 11.49 2.38
N ARG A 131 17.04 11.81 1.08
CA ARG A 131 18.01 12.83 0.66
C ARG A 131 17.63 14.25 1.09
N THR A 132 16.39 14.52 1.47
CA THR A 132 16.02 15.80 2.12
C THR A 132 16.41 15.86 3.60
N LEU A 133 16.61 14.70 4.23
CA LEU A 133 16.92 14.54 5.65
C LEU A 133 18.42 14.28 5.91
N SER A 134 19.14 13.75 4.93
CA SER A 134 20.56 13.40 5.07
C SER A 134 21.33 13.53 3.76
N ALA A 135 22.52 14.12 3.83
CA ALA A 135 23.46 14.15 2.72
C ALA A 135 24.25 12.84 2.55
N ASN A 136 24.24 11.94 3.56
CA ASN A 136 24.99 10.70 3.50
C ASN A 136 24.48 9.76 2.42
N PRO A 137 25.33 9.28 1.49
CA PRO A 137 24.88 8.45 0.36
C PRO A 137 24.40 7.04 0.74
N ALA A 138 24.74 6.53 1.94
CA ALA A 138 24.26 5.24 2.45
C ALA A 138 22.85 5.33 3.08
N ALA A 139 22.41 6.54 3.47
CA ALA A 139 21.14 6.73 4.16
C ALA A 139 19.93 6.16 3.42
N PRO A 140 19.75 6.37 2.08
CA PRO A 140 18.58 5.83 1.38
C PRO A 140 18.52 4.31 1.36
N ALA A 141 19.66 3.62 1.15
CA ALA A 141 19.70 2.16 1.15
C ALA A 141 19.37 1.58 2.52
N LEU A 142 19.95 2.14 3.59
CA LEU A 142 19.63 1.73 4.96
C LEU A 142 18.16 2.01 5.31
N ALA A 143 17.62 3.14 4.89
CA ALA A 143 16.21 3.49 5.08
C ALA A 143 15.29 2.51 4.36
N LEU A 144 15.60 2.15 3.12
CA LEU A 144 14.84 1.17 2.35
C LEU A 144 14.86 -0.21 3.03
N LEU A 145 16.03 -0.70 3.44
CA LEU A 145 16.16 -1.94 4.19
C LEU A 145 15.35 -1.89 5.50
N SER A 146 15.41 -0.76 6.21
CA SER A 146 14.64 -0.57 7.43
C SER A 146 13.14 -0.65 7.17
N LEU A 147 12.62 0.03 6.14
CA LEU A 147 11.22 -0.01 5.74
C LEU A 147 10.74 -1.41 5.40
N LEU A 148 11.57 -2.19 4.71
CA LEU A 148 11.21 -3.53 4.27
C LEU A 148 11.30 -4.57 5.39
N LEU A 149 12.27 -4.46 6.30
CA LEU A 149 12.61 -5.53 7.23
C LEU A 149 12.30 -5.25 8.70
N LEU A 150 12.29 -3.99 9.16
CA LEU A 150 12.10 -3.65 10.57
C LEU A 150 10.62 -3.54 10.95
N TRP A 151 9.94 -4.65 11.03
CA TRP A 151 8.55 -4.74 11.50
C TRP A 151 8.50 -5.48 12.83
N GLY A 152 8.44 -6.78 12.80
CA GLY A 152 8.40 -7.64 13.96
C GLY A 152 8.98 -9.03 13.65
N THR A 153 8.87 -9.91 14.62
CA THR A 153 9.31 -11.31 14.51
C THR A 153 8.27 -12.22 13.86
N THR A 154 7.03 -11.75 13.75
CA THR A 154 5.93 -12.47 13.08
C THR A 154 5.59 -11.76 11.76
N PRO A 155 5.55 -12.48 10.62
CA PRO A 155 5.14 -11.92 9.35
C PRO A 155 3.71 -11.36 9.43
N PHE A 156 3.52 -10.19 8.87
CA PHE A 156 2.25 -9.48 8.90
C PHE A 156 1.90 -9.03 7.48
N LEU A 157 0.73 -9.45 7.01
CA LEU A 157 0.23 -9.11 5.69
C LEU A 157 -0.87 -8.07 5.81
N TRP A 158 -0.60 -6.87 5.31
CA TRP A 158 -1.62 -5.83 5.20
C TRP A 158 -1.30 -4.82 4.10
N SER A 159 -2.31 -4.44 3.30
CA SER A 159 -2.18 -3.43 2.26
C SER A 159 -1.78 -2.06 2.85
N GLY A 160 -0.80 -1.38 2.25
CA GLY A 160 -0.28 -0.10 2.74
C GLY A 160 0.80 -0.21 3.82
N PHE A 161 1.25 -1.43 4.14
CA PHE A 161 2.34 -1.70 5.08
C PHE A 161 3.58 -2.15 4.29
N PRO A 162 4.64 -1.33 4.16
CA PRO A 162 5.76 -1.60 3.25
C PRO A 162 6.78 -2.62 3.78
N GLY A 163 6.34 -3.63 4.56
CA GLY A 163 7.18 -4.78 4.91
C GLY A 163 7.40 -5.70 3.73
N LEU A 164 8.54 -6.40 3.67
CA LEU A 164 8.89 -7.29 2.57
C LEU A 164 7.79 -8.31 2.26
N HIS A 165 7.26 -8.99 3.28
CA HIS A 165 6.20 -9.98 3.12
C HIS A 165 4.88 -9.36 2.62
N SER A 166 4.50 -8.19 3.14
CA SER A 166 3.33 -7.44 2.66
C SER A 166 3.50 -7.01 1.21
N LEU A 167 4.65 -6.41 0.85
CA LEU A 167 4.91 -5.96 -0.52
C LEU A 167 4.97 -7.13 -1.51
N ALA A 168 5.52 -8.27 -1.11
CA ALA A 168 5.53 -9.46 -1.95
C ALA A 168 4.12 -9.87 -2.42
N LEU A 169 3.09 -9.59 -1.62
CA LEU A 169 1.71 -9.96 -1.92
C LEU A 169 0.82 -8.79 -2.34
N THR A 170 1.24 -7.54 -2.10
CA THR A 170 0.44 -6.34 -2.36
C THR A 170 1.12 -5.33 -3.29
N ALA A 171 2.22 -5.72 -3.97
CA ALA A 171 2.96 -4.81 -4.85
C ALA A 171 2.08 -4.20 -5.96
N ALA A 172 1.11 -4.96 -6.48
CA ALA A 172 0.18 -4.52 -7.52
C ALA A 172 -0.96 -3.62 -7.00
N TYR A 173 -1.10 -3.47 -5.69
CA TYR A 173 -2.22 -2.72 -5.11
C TYR A 173 -1.98 -1.20 -5.19
N PRO A 174 -3.04 -0.41 -5.29
CA PRO A 174 -2.94 1.05 -5.26
C PRO A 174 -2.20 1.58 -4.04
N SER A 175 -2.22 0.87 -2.91
CA SER A 175 -1.52 1.24 -1.68
C SER A 175 0.01 1.33 -1.83
N THR A 176 0.63 0.46 -2.62
CA THR A 176 2.08 0.49 -2.87
C THR A 176 2.47 1.71 -3.70
N LEU A 177 1.72 1.98 -4.78
CA LEU A 177 1.87 3.21 -5.56
C LEU A 177 1.70 4.45 -4.67
N THR A 178 0.62 4.49 -3.88
CA THR A 178 0.27 5.61 -3.01
C THR A 178 1.37 5.93 -2.00
N LEU A 179 1.97 4.91 -1.38
CA LEU A 179 3.14 5.11 -0.51
C LEU A 179 4.35 5.66 -1.27
N GLY A 180 4.61 5.15 -2.48
CA GLY A 180 5.65 5.70 -3.34
C GLY A 180 5.42 7.18 -3.64
N LEU A 181 4.20 7.54 -4.05
CA LEU A 181 3.79 8.93 -4.27
C LEU A 181 3.88 9.78 -3.00
N ALA A 182 3.54 9.24 -1.82
CA ALA A 182 3.65 9.95 -0.54
C ALA A 182 5.09 10.35 -0.22
N PHE A 183 6.07 9.46 -0.44
CA PHE A 183 7.48 9.81 -0.27
C PHE A 183 7.95 10.90 -1.25
N HIS A 184 7.50 10.85 -2.52
CA HIS A 184 7.77 11.91 -3.49
C HIS A 184 7.10 13.22 -3.06
N PHE A 185 5.87 13.18 -2.60
CA PHE A 185 5.09 14.31 -2.11
C PHE A 185 5.80 15.00 -0.93
N TRP A 186 6.23 14.25 0.10
CA TRP A 186 6.99 14.80 1.22
C TRP A 186 8.32 15.42 0.79
N ALA A 187 9.04 14.77 -0.13
CA ALA A 187 10.29 15.30 -0.66
C ALA A 187 10.07 16.60 -1.44
N TRP A 188 9.01 16.67 -2.23
CA TRP A 188 8.65 17.86 -2.99
C TRP A 188 8.14 18.98 -2.09
N LEU A 189 7.25 18.68 -1.16
CA LEU A 189 6.74 19.62 -0.16
C LEU A 189 7.89 20.23 0.66
N ALA A 190 8.82 19.39 1.15
CA ALA A 190 9.99 19.86 1.90
C ALA A 190 10.87 20.83 1.09
N ARG A 191 10.99 20.65 -0.22
CA ARG A 191 11.71 21.57 -1.11
C ARG A 191 10.93 22.84 -1.34
N ALA A 192 9.62 22.73 -1.59
CA ALA A 192 8.74 23.88 -1.82
C ALA A 192 8.71 24.82 -0.60
N LEU A 193 8.73 24.26 0.61
CA LEU A 193 8.75 25.02 1.87
C LEU A 193 10.08 25.73 2.12
N ARG A 194 11.21 25.22 1.59
CA ARG A 194 12.54 25.85 1.73
C ARG A 194 12.89 26.85 0.64
N GLY A 195 12.23 26.74 -0.51
CA GLY A 195 12.55 27.51 -1.70
C GLY A 195 11.44 28.48 -2.13
N ALA A 196 11.70 29.24 -3.17
CA ALA A 196 10.73 30.15 -3.80
C ALA A 196 9.85 29.40 -4.83
N ALA A 197 9.22 28.28 -4.43
CA ALA A 197 8.32 27.55 -5.31
C ALA A 197 7.14 28.43 -5.76
N GLY A 198 6.90 28.48 -7.07
CA GLY A 198 5.78 29.22 -7.67
C GLY A 198 4.42 28.56 -7.40
N TRP A 199 3.35 29.28 -7.70
CA TRP A 199 1.96 28.81 -7.52
C TRP A 199 1.66 27.48 -8.23
N GLY A 200 2.19 27.26 -9.45
CA GLY A 200 2.02 26.02 -10.20
C GLY A 200 2.55 24.77 -9.45
N ALA A 201 3.67 24.91 -8.73
CA ALA A 201 4.21 23.82 -7.92
C ALA A 201 3.29 23.47 -6.73
N TRP A 202 2.69 24.50 -6.10
CA TRP A 202 1.74 24.29 -5.00
C TRP A 202 0.41 23.71 -5.47
N THR A 203 -0.11 24.16 -6.61
CA THR A 203 -1.27 23.56 -7.27
C THR A 203 -1.03 22.07 -7.58
N ALA A 204 0.13 21.75 -8.16
CA ALA A 204 0.50 20.36 -8.46
C ALA A 204 0.66 19.51 -7.19
N LEU A 205 1.15 20.07 -6.07
CA LEU A 205 1.16 19.38 -4.77
C LEU A 205 -0.27 19.11 -4.27
N GLY A 206 -1.21 20.03 -4.44
CA GLY A 206 -2.62 19.83 -4.09
C GLY A 206 -3.26 18.70 -4.90
N VAL A 207 -3.05 18.70 -6.23
CA VAL A 207 -3.53 17.62 -7.11
C VAL A 207 -2.90 16.28 -6.73
N LEU A 208 -1.58 16.23 -6.46
CA LEU A 208 -0.89 15.02 -6.06
C LEU A 208 -1.44 14.46 -4.74
N TRP A 209 -1.74 15.34 -3.77
CA TRP A 209 -2.37 14.94 -2.52
C TRP A 209 -3.76 14.33 -2.73
N ALA A 210 -4.59 14.92 -3.59
CA ALA A 210 -5.88 14.36 -3.96
C ALA A 210 -5.75 12.99 -4.65
N VAL A 211 -4.83 12.85 -5.60
CA VAL A 211 -4.54 11.55 -6.27
C VAL A 211 -4.13 10.49 -5.24
N ILE A 212 -3.28 10.84 -4.28
CA ILE A 212 -2.87 9.94 -3.19
C ILE A 212 -4.09 9.46 -2.38
N LEU A 213 -5.00 10.38 -2.00
CA LEU A 213 -6.21 10.06 -1.24
C LEU A 213 -7.20 9.21 -2.05
N LEU A 214 -7.44 9.56 -3.32
CA LEU A 214 -8.32 8.81 -4.21
C LEU A 214 -7.79 7.41 -4.54
N CYS A 215 -6.46 7.24 -4.63
CA CYS A 215 -5.88 5.93 -4.93
C CYS A 215 -5.94 4.97 -3.73
N HIS A 216 -5.74 5.46 -2.50
CA HIS A 216 -5.81 4.63 -1.30
C HIS A 216 -5.95 5.49 -0.04
N GLN A 217 -7.16 5.61 0.48
CA GLN A 217 -7.53 6.54 1.56
C GLN A 217 -6.64 6.36 2.80
N PHE A 218 -6.41 5.13 3.24
CA PHE A 218 -5.61 4.85 4.44
C PHE A 218 -4.15 5.27 4.28
N SER A 219 -3.52 4.99 3.13
CA SER A 219 -2.18 5.52 2.85
C SER A 219 -2.19 7.03 2.64
N GLY A 220 -3.32 7.59 2.19
CA GLY A 220 -3.56 9.02 2.10
C GLY A 220 -3.54 9.71 3.47
N ILE A 221 -4.12 9.10 4.51
CA ILE A 221 -4.02 9.57 5.90
C ILE A 221 -2.56 9.59 6.36
N VAL A 222 -1.80 8.53 6.07
CA VAL A 222 -0.36 8.47 6.38
C VAL A 222 0.41 9.58 5.64
N ALA A 223 0.10 9.79 4.35
CA ALA A 223 0.69 10.86 3.53
C ALA A 223 0.38 12.25 4.10
N SER A 224 -0.86 12.46 4.55
CA SER A 224 -1.31 13.72 5.16
C SER A 224 -0.60 13.99 6.49
N ALA A 225 -0.47 12.98 7.36
CA ALA A 225 0.26 13.09 8.61
C ALA A 225 1.74 13.47 8.39
N GLY A 226 2.40 12.83 7.42
CA GLY A 226 3.78 13.18 7.03
C GLY A 226 3.89 14.58 6.40
N ALA A 227 2.87 15.04 5.67
CA ALA A 227 2.81 16.40 5.14
C ALA A 227 2.69 17.45 6.27
N VAL A 228 1.76 17.25 7.20
CA VAL A 228 1.62 18.09 8.40
C VAL A 228 2.94 18.17 9.16
N ALA A 229 3.57 17.04 9.42
CA ALA A 229 4.87 16.99 10.08
C ALA A 229 5.95 17.77 9.32
N THR A 230 5.97 17.69 7.99
CA THR A 230 6.91 18.44 7.14
C THR A 230 6.68 19.94 7.22
N VAL A 231 5.42 20.37 7.22
CA VAL A 231 5.03 21.79 7.35
C VAL A 231 5.41 22.33 8.72
N VAL A 232 5.12 21.59 9.80
CA VAL A 232 5.47 21.97 11.18
C VAL A 232 6.98 22.13 11.36
N ALA A 233 7.76 21.20 10.77
CA ALA A 233 9.22 21.22 10.83
C ALA A 233 9.85 22.37 10.07
N ALA A 234 9.24 22.80 8.98
CA ALA A 234 9.84 23.80 8.07
C ALA A 234 9.92 25.22 8.66
N ARG A 235 9.19 25.52 9.76
CA ARG A 235 9.12 26.88 10.33
C ARG A 235 8.83 27.94 9.26
N ALA A 236 7.92 27.60 8.36
CA ALA A 236 7.67 28.35 7.14
C ALA A 236 7.32 29.82 7.42
N ALA A 237 7.86 30.71 6.61
CA ALA A 237 7.52 32.12 6.65
C ALA A 237 6.02 32.34 6.36
N ARG A 238 5.45 33.44 6.86
CA ARG A 238 4.01 33.74 6.68
C ARG A 238 3.55 33.74 5.22
N VAL A 239 4.44 34.09 4.30
CA VAL A 239 4.19 34.13 2.84
C VAL A 239 3.86 32.73 2.23
N VAL A 240 4.18 31.64 2.92
CA VAL A 240 3.94 30.26 2.44
C VAL A 240 2.52 29.80 2.73
N TRP A 241 1.87 30.31 3.77
CA TRP A 241 0.54 29.86 4.19
C TRP A 241 -0.57 30.03 3.14
N PRO A 242 -0.65 31.14 2.39
CA PRO A 242 -1.60 31.25 1.27
C PRO A 242 -1.40 30.15 0.23
N ARG A 243 -0.15 29.78 -0.05
CA ARG A 243 0.18 28.72 -1.00
C ARG A 243 -0.24 27.33 -0.50
N VAL A 244 -0.02 27.05 0.80
CA VAL A 244 -0.52 25.83 1.46
C VAL A 244 -2.05 25.78 1.40
N ALA A 245 -2.73 26.91 1.68
CA ALA A 245 -4.18 27.00 1.61
C ALA A 245 -4.70 26.71 0.18
N VAL A 246 -4.08 27.31 -0.85
CA VAL A 246 -4.43 27.04 -2.25
C VAL A 246 -4.18 25.57 -2.63
N ALA A 247 -3.04 25.00 -2.23
CA ALA A 247 -2.78 23.58 -2.48
C ALA A 247 -3.84 22.69 -1.83
N SER A 248 -4.22 22.98 -0.58
CA SER A 248 -5.28 22.25 0.13
C SER A 248 -6.64 22.42 -0.55
N ALA A 249 -7.01 23.64 -0.95
CA ALA A 249 -8.26 23.91 -1.65
C ALA A 249 -8.34 23.19 -3.00
N VAL A 250 -7.27 23.23 -3.79
CA VAL A 250 -7.18 22.49 -5.07
C VAL A 250 -7.34 20.98 -4.83
N GLY A 251 -6.70 20.45 -3.78
CA GLY A 251 -6.83 19.05 -3.42
C GLY A 251 -8.28 18.69 -3.05
N VAL A 252 -8.94 19.48 -2.21
CA VAL A 252 -10.34 19.27 -1.80
C VAL A 252 -11.29 19.34 -3.01
N VAL A 253 -11.10 20.33 -3.88
CA VAL A 253 -11.89 20.43 -5.12
C VAL A 253 -11.70 19.20 -6.02
N ALA A 254 -10.46 18.72 -6.16
CA ALA A 254 -10.17 17.52 -6.96
C ALA A 254 -10.81 16.25 -6.36
N LEU A 255 -10.87 16.15 -5.03
CA LEU A 255 -11.57 15.05 -4.34
C LEU A 255 -13.09 15.11 -4.57
N TRP A 256 -13.65 16.32 -4.45
CA TRP A 256 -15.09 16.55 -4.65
C TRP A 256 -15.53 16.33 -6.11
N ALA A 257 -14.69 16.72 -7.04
CA ALA A 257 -14.99 16.62 -8.49
C ALA A 257 -14.69 15.22 -9.06
N TRP A 258 -14.31 14.20 -8.26
CA TRP A 258 -14.00 12.88 -8.78
C TRP A 258 -15.25 12.18 -9.29
N PRO A 259 -15.32 11.76 -10.58
CA PRO A 259 -16.58 11.41 -11.20
C PRO A 259 -17.08 9.99 -10.88
N TYR A 260 -16.24 9.10 -10.33
CA TYR A 260 -16.60 7.69 -10.17
C TYR A 260 -17.27 7.35 -8.84
N TYR A 261 -17.07 8.18 -7.80
CA TYR A 261 -17.71 8.03 -6.49
C TYR A 261 -17.54 9.28 -5.63
N ASP A 262 -18.45 9.48 -4.68
CA ASP A 262 -18.33 10.54 -3.69
C ASP A 262 -17.26 10.15 -2.64
N PHE A 263 -16.11 10.81 -2.68
CA PHE A 263 -15.01 10.57 -1.74
C PHE A 263 -15.41 10.87 -0.29
N PHE A 264 -16.23 11.88 -0.06
CA PHE A 264 -16.61 12.28 1.30
C PHE A 264 -17.65 11.36 1.92
N ALA A 265 -18.47 10.69 1.11
CA ALA A 265 -19.41 9.69 1.58
C ALA A 265 -18.72 8.49 2.26
N LEU A 266 -17.46 8.21 1.95
CA LEU A 266 -16.68 7.15 2.60
C LEU A 266 -16.50 7.36 4.11
N PHE A 267 -16.49 8.59 4.59
CA PHE A 267 -16.35 8.91 6.03
C PHE A 267 -17.64 8.65 6.83
N GLY A 268 -18.81 8.66 6.18
CA GLY A 268 -20.09 8.31 6.79
C GLY A 268 -20.44 6.82 6.68
N ALA A 269 -19.93 6.17 5.61
CA ALA A 269 -20.24 4.78 5.30
C ALA A 269 -19.32 3.76 6.01
N ALA A 270 -18.20 4.19 6.60
CA ALA A 270 -17.24 3.32 7.29
C ALA A 270 -17.77 2.73 8.61
N GLY A 271 -19.07 2.39 8.63
CA GLY A 271 -19.75 1.76 9.75
C GLY A 271 -19.21 0.37 10.09
N ASP A 272 -19.87 -0.28 10.99
CA ASP A 272 -19.50 -1.46 11.80
C ASP A 272 -18.87 -2.67 11.07
N GLY A 273 -19.00 -2.79 9.75
CA GLY A 273 -18.55 -3.96 8.99
C GLY A 273 -17.04 -4.15 8.87
N LEU A 274 -16.24 -3.08 8.93
CA LEU A 274 -14.76 -3.16 8.83
C LEU A 274 -14.05 -3.27 10.17
N GLU A 275 -14.69 -2.87 11.27
CA GLU A 275 -14.05 -2.77 12.59
C GLU A 275 -13.54 -4.12 13.11
N PRO A 276 -14.30 -5.24 13.02
CA PRO A 276 -13.82 -6.56 13.47
C PRO A 276 -12.55 -7.02 12.75
N VAL A 277 -12.45 -6.76 11.44
CA VAL A 277 -11.28 -7.14 10.62
C VAL A 277 -10.08 -6.30 11.03
N HIS A 278 -10.26 -4.98 11.23
CA HIS A 278 -9.17 -4.06 11.56
C HIS A 278 -8.68 -4.18 13.00
N ARG A 279 -9.48 -4.74 13.92
CA ARG A 279 -9.05 -5.02 15.30
C ARG A 279 -7.78 -5.87 15.34
N ALA A 280 -7.57 -6.73 14.34
CA ALA A 280 -6.37 -7.53 14.22
C ALA A 280 -5.07 -6.69 14.12
N LEU A 281 -5.14 -5.43 13.65
CA LEU A 281 -3.99 -4.51 13.56
C LEU A 281 -3.38 -4.20 14.93
N TYR A 282 -4.17 -4.17 15.96
CA TYR A 282 -3.77 -3.89 17.33
C TYR A 282 -3.33 -5.14 18.10
N GLY A 283 -3.52 -6.32 17.53
CA GLY A 283 -3.15 -7.59 18.15
C GLY A 283 -1.65 -7.86 18.11
N GLN A 284 -1.09 -8.41 19.19
CA GLN A 284 0.32 -8.84 19.28
C GLN A 284 1.35 -7.77 18.88
N PRO A 285 1.28 -6.53 19.42
CA PRO A 285 2.08 -5.40 18.94
C PRO A 285 3.59 -5.66 19.04
N ALA A 286 4.06 -6.33 20.09
CA ALA A 286 5.45 -6.70 20.25
C ALA A 286 5.96 -7.65 19.14
N ALA A 287 5.17 -8.68 18.81
CA ALA A 287 5.54 -9.64 17.78
C ALA A 287 5.49 -9.04 16.37
N ARG A 288 4.55 -8.12 16.10
CA ARG A 288 4.34 -7.53 14.76
C ARG A 288 5.16 -6.27 14.49
N TYR A 289 5.45 -5.48 15.55
CA TYR A 289 6.09 -4.15 15.41
C TYR A 289 7.30 -3.96 16.31
N GLY A 290 7.69 -4.95 17.13
CA GLY A 290 8.73 -4.81 18.16
C GLY A 290 10.12 -4.45 17.64
N LEU A 291 10.46 -4.80 16.39
CA LEU A 291 11.75 -4.45 15.79
C LEU A 291 11.89 -2.95 15.47
N VAL A 292 10.80 -2.17 15.62
CA VAL A 292 10.81 -0.71 15.46
C VAL A 292 11.33 0.02 16.71
N LEU A 293 11.34 -0.62 17.89
CA LEU A 293 11.70 0.02 19.16
C LEU A 293 13.05 0.73 19.17
N PRO A 294 14.16 0.19 18.57
CA PRO A 294 15.41 0.95 18.45
C PRO A 294 15.23 2.26 17.66
N GLY A 295 14.30 2.26 16.67
CA GLY A 295 13.93 3.45 15.91
C GLY A 295 13.20 4.49 16.75
N VAL A 296 12.34 4.05 17.67
CA VAL A 296 11.70 4.96 18.64
C VAL A 296 12.74 5.64 19.54
N ALA A 297 13.75 4.91 20.01
CA ALA A 297 14.87 5.51 20.76
C ALA A 297 15.63 6.55 19.91
N ALA A 298 15.84 6.27 18.62
CA ALA A 298 16.44 7.24 17.69
C ALA A 298 15.55 8.49 17.50
N LEU A 299 14.21 8.33 17.44
CA LEU A 299 13.26 9.45 17.40
C LEU A 299 13.33 10.31 18.66
N VAL A 300 13.39 9.70 19.83
CA VAL A 300 13.57 10.44 21.10
C VAL A 300 14.86 11.26 21.08
N ALA A 301 15.96 10.69 20.59
CA ALA A 301 17.22 11.42 20.47
C ALA A 301 17.12 12.60 19.47
N ARG A 302 16.39 12.47 18.39
CA ARG A 302 16.09 13.53 17.42
C ARG A 302 15.22 14.62 18.05
N TRP A 303 14.12 14.23 18.69
CA TRP A 303 13.16 15.14 19.33
C TRP A 303 13.79 15.96 20.47
N ARG A 304 14.75 15.38 21.22
CA ARG A 304 15.51 16.13 22.23
C ARG A 304 16.39 17.22 21.62
N ARG A 305 16.85 17.04 20.36
CA ARG A 305 17.66 18.03 19.64
C ARG A 305 16.79 19.10 18.97
N ASP A 306 15.68 18.69 18.37
CA ASP A 306 14.71 19.57 17.75
C ASP A 306 13.29 19.06 17.99
N ARG A 307 12.51 19.81 18.77
CA ARG A 307 11.09 19.50 19.09
C ARG A 307 10.20 19.52 17.85
N ARG A 308 10.65 20.07 16.73
CA ARG A 308 9.96 20.12 15.44
C ARG A 308 10.58 19.18 14.40
N ASP A 309 11.40 18.20 14.84
CA ASP A 309 11.93 17.22 13.91
C ASP A 309 10.80 16.54 13.12
N PRO A 310 10.86 16.52 11.77
CA PRO A 310 9.73 16.04 10.96
C PRO A 310 9.39 14.57 11.21
N LEU A 311 10.37 13.72 11.50
CA LEU A 311 10.11 12.31 11.79
C LEU A 311 9.48 12.13 13.18
N ALA A 312 9.91 12.93 14.17
CA ALA A 312 9.34 12.87 15.51
C ALA A 312 7.89 13.38 15.53
N VAL A 313 7.59 14.49 14.84
CA VAL A 313 6.22 15.00 14.70
C VAL A 313 5.35 14.00 13.94
N PHE A 314 5.86 13.40 12.87
CA PHE A 314 5.14 12.39 12.10
C PHE A 314 4.77 11.17 12.97
N PHE A 315 5.73 10.69 13.75
CA PHE A 315 5.51 9.60 14.71
C PHE A 315 4.42 9.95 15.73
N LEU A 316 4.48 11.13 16.34
CA LEU A 316 3.50 11.57 17.33
C LEU A 316 2.09 11.68 16.74
N LEU A 317 1.94 12.23 15.54
CA LEU A 317 0.66 12.26 14.83
C LEU A 317 0.13 10.84 14.58
N GLY A 318 0.99 9.92 14.14
CA GLY A 318 0.63 8.51 13.96
C GLY A 318 0.16 7.86 15.26
N VAL A 319 0.89 8.07 16.38
CA VAL A 319 0.53 7.55 17.70
C VAL A 319 -0.83 8.10 18.15
N VAL A 320 -1.09 9.40 17.95
CA VAL A 320 -2.38 10.02 18.30
C VAL A 320 -3.52 9.38 17.50
N ILE A 321 -3.37 9.26 16.17
CA ILE A 321 -4.42 8.67 15.32
C ILE A 321 -4.69 7.22 15.72
N VAL A 322 -3.66 6.40 15.80
CA VAL A 322 -3.79 4.97 16.13
C VAL A 322 -4.31 4.78 17.55
N GLY A 323 -3.80 5.55 18.51
CA GLY A 323 -4.25 5.51 19.91
C GLY A 323 -5.72 5.94 20.06
N ALA A 324 -6.11 7.01 19.37
CA ALA A 324 -7.51 7.45 19.36
C ALA A 324 -8.43 6.37 18.77
N GLY A 325 -8.02 5.71 17.68
CA GLY A 325 -8.76 4.59 17.09
C GLY A 325 -8.96 3.42 18.06
N TRP A 326 -7.91 3.07 18.82
CA TRP A 326 -8.03 2.05 19.85
C TRP A 326 -9.01 2.44 20.98
N LEU A 327 -8.88 3.67 21.50
CA LEU A 327 -9.69 4.15 22.62
C LEU A 327 -11.17 4.35 22.26
N SER A 328 -11.46 4.73 21.00
CA SER A 328 -12.82 4.96 20.51
C SER A 328 -13.49 3.71 19.91
N GLY A 329 -12.77 2.59 19.78
CA GLY A 329 -13.28 1.40 19.10
C GLY A 329 -13.26 1.47 17.56
N HIS A 330 -12.78 2.58 16.98
CA HIS A 330 -12.62 2.73 15.52
C HIS A 330 -11.31 2.06 15.06
N TYR A 331 -11.30 0.74 15.05
CA TYR A 331 -10.09 -0.06 14.77
C TYR A 331 -9.55 0.13 13.34
N SER A 332 -10.38 0.61 12.42
CA SER A 332 -9.97 1.00 11.06
C SER A 332 -8.88 2.08 11.05
N TRP A 333 -8.79 2.93 12.09
CA TRP A 333 -7.72 3.90 12.27
C TRP A 333 -6.35 3.26 12.50
N GLY A 334 -6.29 1.98 12.86
CA GLY A 334 -5.08 1.17 12.88
C GLY A 334 -4.37 1.06 11.52
N ARG A 335 -5.09 1.37 10.44
CA ARG A 335 -4.49 1.51 9.10
C ARG A 335 -3.46 2.65 9.00
N ALA A 336 -3.46 3.58 9.96
CA ALA A 336 -2.45 4.63 10.10
C ALA A 336 -1.17 4.18 10.84
N LEU A 337 -1.04 2.91 11.27
CA LEU A 337 0.19 2.37 11.88
C LEU A 337 1.48 2.64 11.07
N PRO A 338 1.48 2.66 9.73
CA PRO A 338 2.65 3.11 8.97
C PRO A 338 3.12 4.53 9.33
N ALA A 339 2.24 5.42 9.82
CA ALA A 339 2.63 6.74 10.31
C ALA A 339 3.41 6.69 11.64
N VAL A 340 3.32 5.57 12.37
CA VAL A 340 4.13 5.29 13.57
C VAL A 340 5.44 4.59 13.16
N VAL A 341 5.34 3.56 12.33
CA VAL A 341 6.45 2.66 12.02
C VAL A 341 7.47 3.30 11.08
N ILE A 342 7.03 3.92 9.98
CA ILE A 342 7.92 4.53 8.96
C ILE A 342 8.88 5.56 9.57
N PRO A 343 8.44 6.59 10.32
CA PRO A 343 9.36 7.57 10.87
C PRO A 343 10.39 6.97 11.83
N ALA A 344 10.03 5.94 12.60
CA ALA A 344 10.96 5.26 13.50
C ALA A 344 12.01 4.45 12.72
N GLN A 345 11.61 3.72 11.68
CA GLN A 345 12.51 3.00 10.79
C GLN A 345 13.52 3.94 10.11
N LEU A 346 13.03 5.09 9.59
CA LEU A 346 13.88 6.11 8.98
C LEU A 346 14.83 6.75 10.00
N ALA A 347 14.34 7.03 11.22
CA ALA A 347 15.16 7.62 12.28
C ALA A 347 16.33 6.72 12.66
N LEU A 348 16.14 5.40 12.77
CA LEU A 348 17.20 4.45 13.06
C LEU A 348 18.26 4.42 11.95
N ALA A 349 17.83 4.34 10.69
CA ALA A 349 18.74 4.39 9.54
C ALA A 349 19.58 5.68 9.52
N LEU A 350 18.93 6.82 9.82
CA LEU A 350 19.61 8.13 9.90
C LEU A 350 20.52 8.26 11.11
N ALA A 351 20.23 7.61 12.24
CA ALA A 351 21.06 7.61 13.43
C ALA A 351 22.43 6.93 13.17
N VAL A 352 22.44 5.84 12.41
CA VAL A 352 23.67 5.13 12.01
C VAL A 352 24.61 6.04 11.21
N VAL A 353 24.09 6.84 10.28
CA VAL A 353 24.91 7.65 9.38
C VAL A 353 25.18 9.05 9.92
N GLY A 354 24.37 9.54 10.87
CA GLY A 354 24.41 10.91 11.40
C GLY A 354 25.10 11.06 12.75
N ALA A 355 25.46 9.97 13.44
CA ALA A 355 26.12 10.04 14.74
C ALA A 355 27.55 10.57 14.61
N GLY A 356 27.88 11.63 15.37
CA GLY A 356 29.21 12.25 15.35
C GLY A 356 30.29 11.37 16.01
N ARG A 357 30.00 10.81 17.21
CA ARG A 357 30.92 9.97 17.95
C ARG A 357 30.94 8.54 17.40
N ARG A 358 32.15 7.99 17.14
CA ARG A 358 32.31 6.65 16.53
C ARG A 358 31.64 5.52 17.33
N TRP A 359 31.71 5.55 18.65
CA TRP A 359 31.09 4.51 19.50
C TRP A 359 29.54 4.60 19.49
N VAL A 360 28.95 5.82 19.45
CA VAL A 360 27.52 6.00 19.30
C VAL A 360 27.04 5.48 17.95
N ARG A 361 27.81 5.76 16.88
CA ARG A 361 27.54 5.23 15.54
C ARG A 361 27.61 3.71 15.52
N ALA A 362 28.62 3.12 16.14
CA ALA A 362 28.76 1.68 16.26
C ALA A 362 27.57 1.06 17.01
N GLY A 363 27.13 1.66 18.12
CA GLY A 363 25.94 1.22 18.86
C GLY A 363 24.67 1.21 17.99
N TRP A 364 24.40 2.29 17.24
CA TRP A 364 23.28 2.33 16.33
C TRP A 364 23.41 1.32 15.18
N ALA A 365 24.63 1.10 14.68
CA ALA A 365 24.88 0.12 13.61
C ALA A 365 24.63 -1.31 14.09
N VAL A 366 25.03 -1.65 15.33
CA VAL A 366 24.75 -2.95 15.93
C VAL A 366 23.25 -3.17 16.12
N LEU A 367 22.53 -2.17 16.65
CA LEU A 367 21.07 -2.24 16.82
C LEU A 367 20.36 -2.40 15.48
N LEU A 368 20.73 -1.60 14.47
CA LEU A 368 20.16 -1.73 13.13
C LEU A 368 20.49 -3.09 12.50
N GLY A 369 21.76 -3.52 12.57
CA GLY A 369 22.19 -4.80 12.01
C GLY A 369 21.45 -5.98 12.63
N GLY A 370 21.36 -6.03 13.96
CA GLY A 370 20.59 -7.05 14.67
C GLY A 370 19.11 -7.05 14.30
N ALA A 371 18.49 -5.87 14.22
CA ALA A 371 17.09 -5.74 13.81
C ALA A 371 16.85 -6.15 12.33
N LEU A 372 17.78 -5.81 11.43
CA LEU A 372 17.70 -6.23 10.02
C LEU A 372 17.84 -7.75 9.86
N VAL A 373 18.75 -8.38 10.61
CA VAL A 373 18.89 -9.85 10.62
C VAL A 373 17.63 -10.51 11.16
N ALA A 374 17.11 -10.04 12.31
CA ALA A 374 15.90 -10.58 12.91
C ALA A 374 14.68 -10.40 11.99
N GLY A 375 14.53 -9.22 11.39
CA GLY A 375 13.43 -8.92 10.47
C GLY A 375 13.53 -9.66 9.14
N GLY A 376 14.74 -9.79 8.57
CA GLY A 376 15.00 -10.60 7.38
C GLY A 376 14.67 -12.06 7.63
N TRP A 377 15.09 -12.60 8.79
CA TRP A 377 14.73 -13.94 9.22
C TRP A 377 13.21 -14.12 9.37
N ALA A 378 12.53 -13.19 10.05
CA ALA A 378 11.09 -13.23 10.23
C ALA A 378 10.32 -13.25 8.90
N GLN A 379 10.81 -12.53 7.89
CA GLN A 379 10.18 -12.38 6.58
C GLN A 379 10.77 -13.31 5.50
N SER A 380 11.65 -14.24 5.86
CA SER A 380 12.36 -15.15 4.93
C SER A 380 11.39 -16.03 4.11
N GLY A 381 10.19 -16.30 4.62
CA GLY A 381 9.14 -17.00 3.88
C GLY A 381 8.76 -16.35 2.55
N ALA A 382 9.06 -15.05 2.35
CA ALA A 382 8.88 -14.37 1.08
C ALA A 382 9.70 -15.00 -0.08
N LEU A 383 10.79 -15.70 0.22
CA LEU A 383 11.57 -16.44 -0.76
C LEU A 383 10.73 -17.54 -1.46
N GLY A 384 9.76 -18.12 -0.76
CA GLY A 384 8.87 -19.15 -1.31
C GLY A 384 7.94 -18.66 -2.42
N TYR A 385 7.81 -17.34 -2.65
CA TYR A 385 7.08 -16.83 -3.81
C TYR A 385 7.89 -16.92 -5.11
N VAL A 386 9.19 -17.17 -5.02
CA VAL A 386 10.09 -17.28 -6.17
C VAL A 386 10.72 -18.66 -6.27
N VAL A 387 11.21 -19.18 -5.16
CA VAL A 387 11.85 -20.49 -5.06
C VAL A 387 10.80 -21.54 -4.66
N PRO A 388 10.72 -22.69 -5.33
CA PRO A 388 9.82 -23.79 -4.92
C PRO A 388 10.04 -24.18 -3.47
N LYS A 389 8.93 -24.50 -2.75
CA LYS A 389 8.96 -24.77 -1.30
C LYS A 389 9.91 -25.91 -0.93
N ASP A 390 9.95 -26.94 -1.75
CA ASP A 390 10.79 -28.14 -1.60
C ASP A 390 12.28 -27.87 -1.80
N ALA A 391 12.64 -26.80 -2.48
CA ALA A 391 14.02 -26.34 -2.64
C ALA A 391 14.48 -25.39 -1.52
N LEU A 392 13.58 -24.98 -0.60
CA LEU A 392 13.92 -24.12 0.52
C LEU A 392 14.42 -24.94 1.72
N PRO A 393 15.36 -24.41 2.53
CA PRO A 393 15.66 -24.97 3.84
C PRO A 393 14.39 -25.08 4.68
N GLY A 394 14.19 -26.20 5.41
CA GLY A 394 12.96 -26.47 6.15
C GLY A 394 12.48 -25.33 7.02
N VAL A 395 13.39 -24.71 7.78
CA VAL A 395 13.13 -23.54 8.65
C VAL A 395 12.64 -22.29 7.91
N VAL A 396 12.89 -22.16 6.61
CA VAL A 396 12.36 -21.10 5.74
C VAL A 396 11.04 -21.55 5.11
N ALA A 397 10.96 -22.80 4.68
CA ALA A 397 9.77 -23.40 4.10
C ALA A 397 8.57 -23.37 5.08
N ASP A 398 8.82 -23.51 6.40
CA ASP A 398 7.79 -23.43 7.44
C ASP A 398 7.21 -22.00 7.61
N ARG A 399 7.93 -20.98 7.16
CA ARG A 399 7.48 -19.58 7.16
C ARG A 399 6.72 -19.20 5.91
N TYR A 400 6.80 -20.00 4.87
CA TYR A 400 6.11 -19.75 3.61
C TYR A 400 4.59 -19.92 3.76
N ARG A 401 3.84 -18.96 3.25
CA ARG A 401 2.39 -18.98 3.14
C ARG A 401 2.02 -19.09 1.67
N ALA A 402 1.47 -20.22 1.28
CA ALA A 402 1.07 -20.43 -0.11
C ALA A 402 0.03 -19.39 -0.55
N PRO A 403 0.20 -18.76 -1.72
CA PRO A 403 -0.81 -17.89 -2.29
C PRO A 403 -2.06 -18.68 -2.65
N TRP A 404 -3.17 -17.96 -2.85
CA TRP A 404 -4.39 -18.61 -3.30
C TRP A 404 -4.22 -19.12 -4.74
N LYS A 405 -4.80 -20.26 -5.05
CA LYS A 405 -4.90 -20.75 -6.44
C LYS A 405 -5.90 -19.89 -7.19
N GLY A 406 -5.55 -19.46 -8.39
CA GLY A 406 -6.42 -18.66 -9.24
C GLY A 406 -7.61 -19.44 -9.81
N TYR A 407 -8.64 -18.74 -10.20
CA TYR A 407 -9.88 -19.28 -10.79
C TYR A 407 -9.87 -19.28 -12.32
N GLY A 408 -8.74 -19.07 -12.98
CA GLY A 408 -8.63 -19.09 -14.45
C GLY A 408 -9.19 -20.34 -15.13
N TRP A 409 -9.33 -21.46 -14.38
CA TRP A 409 -9.93 -22.69 -14.88
C TRP A 409 -11.43 -22.54 -15.26
N ILE A 410 -12.14 -21.49 -14.83
CA ILE A 410 -13.54 -21.25 -15.21
C ILE A 410 -13.67 -20.50 -16.55
N THR A 411 -12.63 -19.84 -17.04
CA THR A 411 -12.71 -18.94 -18.20
C THR A 411 -13.14 -19.56 -19.52
N PRO A 412 -13.02 -20.89 -19.77
CA PRO A 412 -13.60 -21.50 -20.95
C PRO A 412 -15.13 -21.49 -21.00
N TRP A 413 -15.78 -21.26 -19.86
CA TRP A 413 -17.24 -21.32 -19.74
C TRP A 413 -17.85 -20.00 -19.28
N VAL A 414 -17.26 -19.36 -18.29
CA VAL A 414 -17.76 -18.11 -17.69
C VAL A 414 -17.26 -16.92 -18.51
N GLY A 415 -18.17 -16.27 -19.20
CA GLY A 415 -17.89 -15.10 -20.01
C GLY A 415 -17.95 -13.79 -19.21
N TYR A 416 -17.52 -12.70 -19.87
CA TYR A 416 -17.65 -11.36 -19.30
C TYR A 416 -19.13 -11.01 -19.10
N GLY A 417 -19.48 -10.53 -17.92
CA GLY A 417 -20.86 -10.17 -17.56
C GLY A 417 -21.74 -11.32 -17.06
N ASP A 418 -21.29 -12.58 -17.15
CA ASP A 418 -22.05 -13.69 -16.59
C ASP A 418 -22.13 -13.59 -15.06
N VAL A 419 -23.30 -13.85 -14.49
CA VAL A 419 -23.50 -13.89 -13.04
C VAL A 419 -23.24 -15.29 -12.51
N VAL A 420 -22.40 -15.38 -11.50
CA VAL A 420 -21.97 -16.62 -10.84
C VAL A 420 -22.44 -16.61 -9.39
N MET A 421 -23.21 -17.61 -8.98
CA MET A 421 -23.46 -17.86 -7.56
C MET A 421 -22.22 -18.45 -6.92
N ALA A 422 -21.59 -17.67 -6.02
CA ALA A 422 -20.31 -18.02 -5.41
C ALA A 422 -20.18 -17.45 -4.00
N ARG A 423 -19.44 -18.12 -3.12
CA ARG A 423 -19.15 -17.64 -1.76
C ARG A 423 -17.67 -17.74 -1.41
N GLY A 424 -17.25 -17.08 -0.34
CA GLY A 424 -15.90 -17.15 0.19
C GLY A 424 -14.82 -16.75 -0.83
N ARG A 425 -13.82 -17.60 -1.06
CA ARG A 425 -12.73 -17.31 -2.01
C ARG A 425 -13.21 -17.20 -3.46
N ALA A 426 -14.24 -17.96 -3.84
CA ALA A 426 -14.80 -17.87 -5.19
C ALA A 426 -15.41 -16.50 -5.46
N ALA A 427 -16.18 -15.95 -4.51
CA ALA A 427 -16.75 -14.61 -4.62
C ALA A 427 -15.68 -13.52 -4.74
N ARG A 428 -14.49 -13.72 -4.16
CA ARG A 428 -13.36 -12.79 -4.28
C ARG A 428 -12.59 -12.90 -5.59
N GLN A 429 -12.67 -14.02 -6.28
CA GLN A 429 -11.82 -14.28 -7.43
C GLN A 429 -12.56 -14.28 -8.77
N VAL A 430 -13.81 -14.77 -8.80
CA VAL A 430 -14.59 -14.86 -10.05
C VAL A 430 -14.66 -13.51 -10.80
N PRO A 431 -14.92 -12.37 -10.14
CA PRO A 431 -14.99 -11.08 -10.84
C PRO A 431 -13.68 -10.68 -11.53
N ALA A 432 -12.52 -11.17 -11.07
CA ALA A 432 -11.23 -10.91 -11.70
C ALA A 432 -11.14 -11.48 -13.13
N TYR A 433 -11.96 -12.47 -13.44
CA TYR A 433 -12.02 -13.13 -14.75
C TYR A 433 -13.21 -12.65 -15.62
N GLY A 434 -13.85 -11.56 -15.21
CA GLY A 434 -14.91 -10.90 -16.00
C GLY A 434 -16.34 -11.24 -15.59
N GLY A 435 -16.58 -12.31 -14.82
CA GLY A 435 -17.90 -12.61 -14.28
C GLY A 435 -18.34 -11.59 -13.22
N TYR A 436 -19.59 -11.65 -12.82
CA TYR A 436 -20.13 -11.02 -11.61
C TYR A 436 -20.44 -12.10 -10.57
N THR A 437 -20.59 -11.69 -9.32
CA THR A 437 -21.14 -12.58 -8.28
C THR A 437 -22.45 -11.99 -7.74
N VAL A 438 -23.29 -12.83 -7.14
CA VAL A 438 -24.55 -12.36 -6.54
C VAL A 438 -24.25 -11.46 -5.34
N ALA A 439 -23.42 -11.92 -4.40
CA ALA A 439 -22.91 -11.10 -3.31
C ALA A 439 -21.46 -10.73 -3.53
N PRO A 440 -21.01 -9.52 -3.18
CA PRO A 440 -19.63 -9.14 -3.32
C PRO A 440 -18.75 -9.93 -2.36
N GLY A 441 -17.55 -10.31 -2.81
CA GLY A 441 -16.56 -10.99 -1.96
C GLY A 441 -15.82 -10.06 -0.99
N TYR A 442 -16.06 -8.76 -1.09
CA TYR A 442 -15.48 -7.67 -0.28
C TYR A 442 -16.58 -6.71 0.13
N PRO A 443 -16.50 -6.06 1.30
CA PRO A 443 -17.47 -5.05 1.69
C PRO A 443 -17.59 -3.93 0.65
N ASP A 444 -18.81 -3.55 0.31
CA ASP A 444 -19.12 -2.51 -0.67
C ASP A 444 -20.08 -1.48 -0.09
N PHE A 445 -19.55 -0.34 0.35
CA PHE A 445 -20.31 0.72 1.03
C PHE A 445 -21.34 1.43 0.15
N PHE A 446 -21.22 1.31 -1.18
CA PHE A 446 -22.12 1.94 -2.13
C PHE A 446 -23.14 0.96 -2.71
N LEU A 447 -23.15 -0.29 -2.25
CA LEU A 447 -24.13 -1.30 -2.67
C LEU A 447 -25.28 -1.36 -1.64
N PRO A 448 -26.47 -0.81 -1.95
CA PRO A 448 -27.54 -0.65 -0.95
C PRO A 448 -28.11 -1.98 -0.45
N ASP A 449 -28.07 -3.02 -1.31
CA ASP A 449 -28.64 -4.34 -1.03
C ASP A 449 -27.59 -5.40 -0.69
N GLU A 450 -26.38 -4.99 -0.27
CA GLU A 450 -25.27 -5.92 0.05
C GLU A 450 -25.70 -6.99 1.05
N ALA A 451 -26.35 -6.59 2.15
CA ALA A 451 -26.79 -7.52 3.20
C ALA A 451 -27.81 -8.54 2.66
N ARG A 452 -28.75 -8.10 1.79
CA ARG A 452 -29.74 -8.99 1.14
C ARG A 452 -29.03 -9.99 0.22
N ARG A 453 -28.10 -9.54 -0.62
CA ARG A 453 -27.32 -10.40 -1.52
C ARG A 453 -26.51 -11.44 -0.74
N ALA A 454 -25.89 -11.03 0.37
CA ALA A 454 -25.16 -11.93 1.26
C ALA A 454 -26.08 -13.00 1.84
N ALA A 455 -27.26 -12.61 2.37
CA ALA A 455 -28.24 -13.54 2.93
C ALA A 455 -28.78 -14.53 1.88
N VAL A 456 -29.09 -14.06 0.68
CA VAL A 456 -29.53 -14.91 -0.44
C VAL A 456 -28.43 -15.90 -0.83
N THR A 457 -27.17 -15.45 -0.90
CA THR A 457 -26.04 -16.32 -1.23
C THR A 457 -25.83 -17.40 -0.16
N GLU A 458 -25.86 -17.05 1.12
CA GLU A 458 -25.74 -18.03 2.21
C GLU A 458 -26.91 -19.02 2.20
N ALA A 459 -28.15 -18.55 2.00
CA ALA A 459 -29.32 -19.40 1.88
C ALA A 459 -29.16 -20.38 0.70
N TYR A 460 -28.68 -19.91 -0.46
CA TYR A 460 -28.50 -20.76 -1.66
C TYR A 460 -27.62 -21.99 -1.38
N PHE A 461 -26.55 -21.81 -0.66
CA PHE A 461 -25.61 -22.92 -0.31
C PHE A 461 -26.02 -23.70 0.93
N GLY A 462 -27.13 -23.38 1.56
CA GLY A 462 -27.64 -24.10 2.72
C GLY A 462 -27.98 -25.55 2.38
N ALA A 463 -27.56 -26.52 3.20
CA ALA A 463 -27.75 -27.95 2.93
C ALA A 463 -29.23 -28.36 2.82
N ARG A 464 -30.13 -27.64 3.51
CA ARG A 464 -31.57 -27.92 3.54
C ARG A 464 -32.41 -26.93 2.72
N THR A 465 -31.78 -26.11 1.90
CA THR A 465 -32.49 -25.09 1.12
C THR A 465 -33.34 -25.75 0.04
N PRO A 466 -34.67 -25.49 0.01
CA PRO A 466 -35.54 -26.02 -1.02
C PRO A 466 -35.11 -25.55 -2.42
N GLN A 467 -35.27 -26.42 -3.41
CA GLN A 467 -34.92 -26.10 -4.81
C GLN A 467 -35.66 -24.87 -5.32
N ALA A 468 -36.94 -24.68 -4.93
CA ALA A 468 -37.72 -23.50 -5.31
C ALA A 468 -37.07 -22.18 -4.88
N VAL A 469 -36.43 -22.14 -3.70
CA VAL A 469 -35.69 -20.96 -3.17
C VAL A 469 -34.44 -20.72 -4.02
N ARG A 470 -33.67 -21.79 -4.35
CA ARG A 470 -32.51 -21.68 -5.23
C ARG A 470 -32.88 -21.13 -6.60
N ARG A 471 -33.92 -21.70 -7.24
CA ARG A 471 -34.41 -21.20 -8.53
C ARG A 471 -34.96 -19.77 -8.47
N GLY A 472 -35.55 -19.37 -7.34
CA GLY A 472 -35.94 -17.98 -7.10
C GLY A 472 -34.72 -17.04 -7.17
N ALA A 473 -33.66 -17.35 -6.44
CA ALA A 473 -32.42 -16.60 -6.44
C ALA A 473 -31.74 -16.60 -7.82
N GLU A 474 -31.72 -17.74 -8.51
CA GLU A 474 -31.14 -17.86 -9.86
C GLU A 474 -31.84 -16.90 -10.85
N ARG A 475 -33.15 -16.84 -10.80
CA ARG A 475 -33.96 -15.94 -11.68
C ARG A 475 -33.82 -14.49 -11.27
N GLU A 476 -33.87 -14.20 -9.96
CA GLU A 476 -33.77 -12.83 -9.45
C GLU A 476 -32.48 -12.15 -9.86
N TYR A 477 -31.36 -12.86 -9.77
CA TYR A 477 -30.03 -12.31 -10.07
C TYR A 477 -29.47 -12.72 -11.42
N GLY A 478 -30.25 -13.42 -12.28
CA GLY A 478 -29.78 -13.86 -13.59
C GLY A 478 -28.59 -14.83 -13.54
N VAL A 479 -28.54 -15.70 -12.50
CA VAL A 479 -27.43 -16.62 -12.29
C VAL A 479 -27.34 -17.65 -13.41
N ARG A 480 -26.20 -17.72 -14.09
CA ARG A 480 -25.91 -18.69 -15.14
C ARG A 480 -25.03 -19.84 -14.67
N TRP A 481 -24.18 -19.55 -13.69
CA TRP A 481 -23.16 -20.45 -13.19
C TRP A 481 -23.17 -20.51 -11.67
N VAL A 482 -22.75 -21.66 -11.13
CA VAL A 482 -22.57 -21.85 -9.69
C VAL A 482 -21.19 -22.45 -9.46
N VAL A 483 -20.44 -21.89 -8.52
CA VAL A 483 -19.17 -22.44 -8.06
C VAL A 483 -19.28 -22.87 -6.62
N ASP A 484 -19.11 -24.18 -6.38
CA ASP A 484 -19.15 -24.76 -5.03
C ASP A 484 -17.91 -25.61 -4.75
N ARG A 485 -17.63 -25.84 -3.48
CA ARG A 485 -16.55 -26.72 -3.00
C ARG A 485 -17.15 -27.95 -2.32
N GLY A 486 -16.58 -29.11 -2.61
CA GLY A 486 -16.94 -30.35 -1.91
C GLY A 486 -18.23 -31.01 -2.37
N GLY A 487 -18.86 -30.49 -3.44
CA GLY A 487 -19.96 -31.18 -4.09
C GLY A 487 -21.28 -31.18 -3.31
N GLY A 488 -21.53 -30.25 -2.39
CA GLY A 488 -22.77 -30.12 -1.66
C GLY A 488 -24.02 -29.92 -2.54
N LEU A 489 -23.81 -29.52 -3.81
CA LEU A 489 -24.84 -29.37 -4.82
C LEU A 489 -24.84 -30.52 -5.87
N LEU A 490 -24.02 -31.55 -5.69
CA LEU A 490 -24.04 -32.71 -6.55
C LEU A 490 -25.40 -33.43 -6.44
N GLY A 491 -26.04 -33.65 -7.59
CA GLY A 491 -27.38 -34.27 -7.63
C GLY A 491 -28.53 -33.27 -7.59
N ASP A 492 -28.28 -31.95 -7.50
CA ASP A 492 -29.32 -30.94 -7.68
C ASP A 492 -29.84 -30.99 -9.13
N PRO A 493 -31.12 -31.30 -9.37
CA PRO A 493 -31.65 -31.45 -10.74
C PRO A 493 -31.68 -30.13 -11.54
N GLY A 494 -31.59 -28.98 -10.87
CA GLY A 494 -31.47 -27.66 -11.51
C GLY A 494 -30.07 -27.35 -12.02
N LEU A 495 -29.06 -28.17 -11.67
CA LEU A 495 -27.67 -27.90 -11.96
C LEU A 495 -27.05 -29.03 -12.81
N ARG A 496 -26.16 -28.66 -13.73
CA ARG A 496 -25.36 -29.58 -14.53
C ARG A 496 -23.88 -29.32 -14.29
N VAL A 497 -23.15 -30.35 -13.86
CA VAL A 497 -21.68 -30.25 -13.72
C VAL A 497 -21.06 -29.96 -15.09
N VAL A 498 -20.22 -28.94 -15.16
CA VAL A 498 -19.53 -28.52 -16.40
C VAL A 498 -18.04 -28.74 -16.30
N ALA A 499 -17.43 -28.40 -15.13
CA ALA A 499 -16.01 -28.56 -14.92
C ALA A 499 -15.68 -28.85 -13.45
N ARG A 500 -14.54 -29.49 -13.22
CA ARG A 500 -13.95 -29.69 -11.90
C ARG A 500 -12.65 -28.91 -11.83
N GLY A 501 -12.52 -28.06 -10.82
CA GLY A 501 -11.35 -27.25 -10.55
C GLY A 501 -10.47 -27.81 -9.45
N PRO A 502 -9.39 -27.09 -9.11
CA PRO A 502 -8.49 -27.47 -8.04
C PRO A 502 -9.21 -27.45 -6.67
N GLU A 503 -8.66 -28.19 -5.70
CA GLU A 503 -9.13 -28.23 -4.31
C GLU A 503 -10.62 -28.63 -4.13
N GLY A 504 -11.12 -29.51 -5.02
CA GLY A 504 -12.51 -29.99 -4.97
C GLY A 504 -13.56 -28.97 -5.39
N LEU A 505 -13.17 -27.93 -6.12
CA LEU A 505 -14.10 -26.96 -6.71
C LEU A 505 -14.84 -27.59 -7.89
N VAL A 506 -16.11 -27.24 -8.04
CA VAL A 506 -16.99 -27.69 -9.14
C VAL A 506 -17.71 -26.48 -9.72
N LEU A 507 -17.70 -26.37 -11.06
CA LEU A 507 -18.51 -25.42 -11.81
C LEU A 507 -19.76 -26.11 -12.33
N TYR A 508 -20.89 -25.52 -12.06
CA TYR A 508 -22.19 -25.97 -12.56
C TYR A 508 -22.79 -24.91 -13.49
N ALA A 509 -23.46 -25.36 -14.54
CA ALA A 509 -24.40 -24.54 -15.31
C ALA A 509 -25.80 -24.68 -14.71
N VAL A 510 -26.51 -23.57 -14.57
CA VAL A 510 -27.95 -23.55 -14.23
C VAL A 510 -28.74 -24.03 -15.46
N ARG A 511 -29.75 -24.88 -15.24
CA ARG A 511 -30.60 -25.46 -16.30
C ARG A 511 -31.84 -24.60 -16.60
#